data_3bd1c629fc0fd4951c5d22be6af61dd3
#
_entry.id   3bd1c629fc0fd4951c5d22be6af61dd3
#
_cell.length_a   1.000
_cell.length_b   1.000
_cell.length_c   1.000
_cell.angle_alpha   90.00
_cell.angle_beta   90.00
_cell.angle_gamma   90.00
#
_symmetry.space_group_name_H-M   'P 1'
#
loop_
_entity.id
_entity.type
_entity.pdbx_description
1 polymer ?
#
loop_
_entity_poly.entity_id
_entity_poly.type
_entity_poly.pdbx_seq_one_letter_code
_entity_poly.pdbx_strand_id
1 'polypeptide(L)'
;MDSDKGESQGKPETPGDESPKRILLDIAPSAWEHPADKAALQALRRIPIFDEVLKKMFGFFGEKPVRLAFQADAVHVSNKQFPEVYRLYKEALRTLDAPHEYPLFMSQTPMVNAGAYGMNKPFIILNSGTRLLLTDEELQYVIAHEIAHIMSDHVLYKTMTVLLINLANMGFPVVGVAARAVLVGLLEWSRKSELSCDRAGLLAMQDPEVVMSAMLKMAGGPTSQDRTNLNEFIVQADAYRESGDVADQVFKVLNVLGRTHPFHVLRVAELRDWVESGDYDRIVSGQYARRGEPDSAYEEDLRAAASAYADEARDLLDSITGAAMQAGSDFLSGFRK
;
A
#
# COMPACT_ATOMS: atom_id res chain seq x y z
N MET A 1 -15.86 -68.94 -3.91
CA MET A 1 -14.52 -68.33 -4.10
C MET A 1 -14.69 -66.82 -4.11
N ASP A 2 -14.69 -66.29 -2.91
CA ASP A 2 -14.83 -64.89 -2.64
C ASP A 2 -13.52 -64.16 -2.96
N SER A 3 -13.59 -63.03 -3.63
CA SER A 3 -12.49 -62.13 -3.75
C SER A 3 -12.97 -60.74 -3.26
N ASP A 4 -12.67 -60.56 -2.02
CA ASP A 4 -12.69 -59.33 -1.22
C ASP A 4 -11.85 -58.23 -1.92
N LYS A 5 -12.46 -57.13 -2.31
CA LYS A 5 -11.81 -55.89 -2.71
C LYS A 5 -11.98 -54.88 -1.60
N GLY A 6 -10.98 -54.84 -0.73
CA GLY A 6 -10.89 -53.81 0.27
C GLY A 6 -10.76 -52.41 -0.34
N GLU A 7 -11.77 -51.59 -0.15
CA GLU A 7 -11.73 -50.15 -0.36
C GLU A 7 -10.83 -49.52 0.73
N SER A 8 -9.69 -48.98 0.30
CA SER A 8 -8.86 -48.15 1.16
C SER A 8 -9.54 -46.78 1.32
N GLN A 9 -10.20 -46.61 2.44
CA GLN A 9 -10.64 -45.27 2.88
C GLN A 9 -9.42 -44.40 3.12
N GLY A 10 -9.22 -43.41 2.25
CA GLY A 10 -8.24 -42.33 2.45
C GLY A 10 -8.54 -41.64 3.80
N LYS A 11 -7.53 -41.59 4.67
CA LYS A 11 -7.58 -40.74 5.85
C LYS A 11 -7.87 -39.31 5.43
N PRO A 12 -8.72 -38.56 6.17
CA PRO A 12 -8.84 -37.13 5.98
C PRO A 12 -7.48 -36.49 6.26
N GLU A 13 -6.96 -35.70 5.30
CA GLU A 13 -5.80 -34.86 5.50
C GLU A 13 -6.10 -33.92 6.67
N THR A 14 -5.35 -34.03 7.73
CA THR A 14 -5.31 -33.09 8.84
C THR A 14 -4.89 -31.71 8.27
N PRO A 15 -5.58 -30.61 8.66
CA PRO A 15 -5.10 -29.25 8.31
C PRO A 15 -3.63 -29.12 8.72
N GLY A 16 -2.79 -28.63 7.80
CA GLY A 16 -1.34 -28.59 7.93
C GLY A 16 -0.91 -28.02 9.28
N ASP A 17 0.18 -28.60 9.77
CA ASP A 17 0.94 -28.17 10.94
C ASP A 17 1.59 -26.80 10.65
N GLU A 18 0.78 -25.71 10.64
CA GLU A 18 1.26 -24.35 10.51
C GLU A 18 2.03 -24.02 11.78
N SER A 19 3.35 -23.96 11.67
CA SER A 19 4.20 -23.46 12.75
C SER A 19 3.69 -22.06 13.15
N PRO A 20 3.54 -21.80 14.47
CA PRO A 20 2.95 -20.53 14.93
C PRO A 20 3.81 -19.36 14.46
N LYS A 21 3.17 -18.34 13.86
CA LYS A 21 3.83 -17.12 13.42
C LYS A 21 4.63 -16.48 14.54
N ARG A 22 5.85 -16.09 14.24
CA ARG A 22 6.71 -15.39 15.20
C ARG A 22 6.17 -14.01 15.49
N ILE A 23 6.05 -13.66 16.76
CA ILE A 23 5.74 -12.30 17.19
C ILE A 23 7.00 -11.45 17.06
N LEU A 24 6.89 -10.32 16.36
CA LEU A 24 7.99 -9.39 16.10
C LEU A 24 8.04 -8.32 17.21
N LEU A 25 8.49 -8.72 18.38
CA LEU A 25 8.47 -7.88 19.60
C LEU A 25 9.25 -6.58 19.40
N ASP A 26 8.61 -5.47 19.75
CA ASP A 26 9.16 -4.11 19.65
C ASP A 26 9.67 -3.71 18.25
N ILE A 27 9.20 -4.36 17.20
CA ILE A 27 9.68 -4.05 15.86
C ILE A 27 9.46 -2.57 15.51
N ALA A 28 10.52 -1.91 15.04
CA ALA A 28 10.45 -0.54 14.57
C ALA A 28 9.93 -0.49 13.13
N PRO A 29 9.17 0.54 12.73
CA PRO A 29 8.76 0.73 11.33
C PRO A 29 9.94 0.76 10.34
N SER A 30 11.11 1.25 10.74
CA SER A 30 12.33 1.24 9.89
C SER A 30 12.72 -0.16 9.41
N ALA A 31 12.34 -1.22 10.12
CA ALA A 31 12.64 -2.60 9.72
C ALA A 31 11.92 -3.03 8.42
N TRP A 32 10.78 -2.43 8.09
CA TRP A 32 10.01 -2.72 6.87
C TRP A 32 9.86 -1.52 5.93
N GLU A 33 10.05 -0.27 6.41
CA GLU A 33 9.88 0.91 5.57
C GLU A 33 10.81 0.85 4.34
N HIS A 34 10.21 1.03 3.17
CA HIS A 34 10.98 1.12 1.95
C HIS A 34 11.70 2.49 1.91
N PRO A 35 13.02 2.55 1.62
CA PRO A 35 13.76 3.81 1.65
C PRO A 35 13.17 4.91 0.76
N ALA A 36 12.58 4.54 -0.39
CA ALA A 36 11.93 5.48 -1.30
C ALA A 36 10.68 6.14 -0.69
N ASP A 37 9.97 5.49 0.23
CA ASP A 37 8.82 6.07 0.94
C ASP A 37 9.24 7.30 1.77
N LYS A 38 10.22 7.13 2.63
CA LYS A 38 10.75 8.21 3.47
C LYS A 38 11.39 9.32 2.65
N ALA A 39 12.12 8.96 1.58
CA ALA A 39 12.72 9.92 0.68
C ALA A 39 11.65 10.78 -0.02
N ALA A 40 10.58 10.16 -0.54
CA ALA A 40 9.47 10.85 -1.16
C ALA A 40 8.74 11.77 -0.18
N LEU A 41 8.53 11.33 1.08
CA LEU A 41 7.92 12.16 2.11
C LEU A 41 8.80 13.36 2.49
N GLN A 42 10.12 13.17 2.57
CA GLN A 42 11.05 14.28 2.81
C GLN A 42 11.03 15.29 1.67
N ALA A 43 10.98 14.83 0.42
CA ALA A 43 10.89 15.71 -0.75
C ALA A 43 9.56 16.49 -0.75
N LEU A 44 8.45 15.83 -0.45
CA LEU A 44 7.13 16.44 -0.34
C LEU A 44 7.10 17.57 0.70
N ARG A 45 7.70 17.36 1.88
CA ARG A 45 7.80 18.37 2.96
C ARG A 45 8.65 19.58 2.57
N ARG A 46 9.50 19.47 1.56
CA ARG A 46 10.28 20.62 1.03
C ARG A 46 9.48 21.52 0.11
N ILE A 47 8.27 21.15 -0.31
CA ILE A 47 7.40 22.03 -1.10
C ILE A 47 6.99 23.22 -0.22
N PRO A 48 7.32 24.47 -0.57
CA PRO A 48 7.21 25.62 0.35
C PRO A 48 5.80 25.88 0.89
N ILE A 49 4.76 25.46 0.17
CA ILE A 49 3.36 25.68 0.55
C ILE A 49 2.74 24.45 1.24
N PHE A 50 3.48 23.35 1.39
CA PHE A 50 2.96 22.08 1.90
C PHE A 50 2.31 22.24 3.28
N ASP A 51 3.05 22.81 4.24
CA ASP A 51 2.56 23.03 5.60
C ASP A 51 1.36 23.97 5.67
N GLU A 52 1.29 24.98 4.77
CA GLU A 52 0.15 25.89 4.72
C GLU A 52 -1.11 25.20 4.21
N VAL A 53 -0.99 24.34 3.18
CA VAL A 53 -2.09 23.51 2.67
C VAL A 53 -2.57 22.57 3.77
N LEU A 54 -1.67 21.89 4.47
CA LEU A 54 -2.01 21.03 5.61
C LEU A 54 -2.78 21.79 6.68
N LYS A 55 -2.26 22.93 7.17
CA LYS A 55 -2.90 23.74 8.22
C LYS A 55 -4.30 24.22 7.81
N LYS A 56 -4.49 24.68 6.57
CA LYS A 56 -5.79 25.11 6.06
C LYS A 56 -6.78 23.94 6.00
N MET A 57 -6.36 22.77 5.54
CA MET A 57 -7.21 21.59 5.50
C MET A 57 -7.61 21.11 6.91
N PHE A 58 -6.66 21.04 7.83
CA PHE A 58 -6.94 20.70 9.24
C PHE A 58 -7.93 21.70 9.88
N GLY A 59 -7.76 22.99 9.63
CA GLY A 59 -8.65 24.01 10.14
C GLY A 59 -10.07 23.93 9.56
N PHE A 60 -10.20 23.51 8.30
CA PHE A 60 -11.49 23.40 7.63
C PHE A 60 -12.25 22.11 7.94
N PHE A 61 -11.57 20.96 7.85
CA PHE A 61 -12.26 19.67 8.04
C PHE A 61 -12.29 19.24 9.50
N GLY A 62 -11.19 19.41 10.24
CA GLY A 62 -11.06 18.86 11.58
C GLY A 62 -11.14 17.33 11.63
N GLU A 63 -10.77 16.71 12.73
CA GLU A 63 -10.75 15.25 12.86
C GLU A 63 -12.14 14.63 12.94
N LYS A 64 -13.03 15.25 13.74
CA LYS A 64 -14.36 14.69 14.03
C LYS A 64 -15.27 14.61 12.80
N PRO A 65 -15.42 15.65 11.96
CA PRO A 65 -16.17 15.56 10.71
C PRO A 65 -15.64 14.52 9.74
N VAL A 66 -14.32 14.46 9.57
CA VAL A 66 -13.68 13.45 8.71
C VAL A 66 -14.02 12.04 9.21
N ARG A 67 -13.84 11.78 10.49
CA ARG A 67 -14.17 10.48 11.09
C ARG A 67 -15.64 10.13 10.91
N LEU A 68 -16.55 11.06 11.16
CA LEU A 68 -17.99 10.82 11.01
C LEU A 68 -18.36 10.53 9.55
N ALA A 69 -17.77 11.22 8.58
CA ALA A 69 -18.04 11.00 7.16
C ALA A 69 -17.67 9.56 6.72
N PHE A 70 -16.52 9.05 7.20
CA PHE A 70 -16.09 7.69 6.87
C PHE A 70 -16.88 6.60 7.63
N GLN A 71 -17.41 6.89 8.81
CA GLN A 71 -18.07 5.92 9.67
C GLN A 71 -19.60 5.90 9.53
N ALA A 72 -20.18 6.85 8.80
CA ALA A 72 -21.63 7.00 8.70
C ALA A 72 -22.36 5.74 8.18
N ASP A 73 -21.75 5.04 7.21
CA ASP A 73 -22.29 3.83 6.59
C ASP A 73 -21.38 2.60 6.84
N ALA A 74 -20.75 2.53 8.01
CA ALA A 74 -19.84 1.44 8.34
C ALA A 74 -20.16 0.84 9.72
N VAL A 75 -19.96 -0.46 9.85
CA VAL A 75 -20.22 -1.23 11.08
C VAL A 75 -18.91 -1.50 11.81
N HIS A 76 -18.85 -1.15 13.09
CA HIS A 76 -17.66 -1.40 13.92
C HIS A 76 -17.40 -2.89 14.06
N VAL A 77 -16.19 -3.33 13.74
CA VAL A 77 -15.74 -4.72 13.89
C VAL A 77 -15.34 -4.97 15.34
N SER A 78 -15.87 -6.05 15.91
CA SER A 78 -15.61 -6.46 17.28
C SER A 78 -15.83 -7.96 17.45
N ASN A 79 -15.57 -8.49 18.63
CA ASN A 79 -15.86 -9.89 18.95
C ASN A 79 -17.37 -10.25 18.90
N LYS A 80 -18.25 -9.24 18.83
CA LYS A 80 -19.71 -9.41 18.71
C LYS A 80 -20.23 -9.12 17.30
N GLN A 81 -19.45 -8.42 16.49
CA GLN A 81 -19.79 -8.05 15.11
C GLN A 81 -18.59 -8.36 14.22
N PHE A 82 -18.76 -9.22 13.24
CA PHE A 82 -17.66 -9.74 12.38
C PHE A 82 -16.55 -10.44 13.19
N PRO A 83 -16.87 -11.44 14.06
CA PRO A 83 -15.90 -12.04 14.99
C PRO A 83 -14.68 -12.63 14.29
N GLU A 84 -14.83 -13.21 13.08
CA GLU A 84 -13.71 -13.75 12.32
C GLU A 84 -12.76 -12.64 11.84
N VAL A 85 -13.29 -11.55 11.29
CA VAL A 85 -12.48 -10.38 10.90
C VAL A 85 -11.78 -9.78 12.12
N TYR A 86 -12.47 -9.75 13.28
CA TYR A 86 -11.86 -9.29 14.52
C TYR A 86 -10.71 -10.20 14.97
N ARG A 87 -10.83 -11.50 14.83
CA ARG A 87 -9.78 -12.47 15.14
C ARG A 87 -8.54 -12.23 14.26
N LEU A 88 -8.74 -12.12 12.94
CA LEU A 88 -7.65 -11.83 11.99
C LEU A 88 -6.94 -10.50 12.31
N TYR A 89 -7.73 -9.48 12.64
CA TYR A 89 -7.22 -8.18 13.06
C TYR A 89 -6.36 -8.26 14.34
N LYS A 90 -6.85 -8.97 15.36
CA LYS A 90 -6.11 -9.16 16.61
C LYS A 90 -4.80 -9.95 16.41
N GLU A 91 -4.82 -10.92 15.52
CA GLU A 91 -3.62 -11.68 15.17
C GLU A 91 -2.59 -10.81 14.44
N ALA A 92 -3.01 -9.99 13.47
CA ALA A 92 -2.13 -9.05 12.79
C ALA A 92 -1.48 -8.05 13.77
N LEU A 93 -2.27 -7.46 14.68
CA LEU A 93 -1.74 -6.58 15.74
C LEU A 93 -0.72 -7.29 16.61
N ARG A 94 -0.99 -8.54 17.00
CA ARG A 94 -0.09 -9.33 17.84
C ARG A 94 1.21 -9.66 17.13
N THR A 95 1.15 -10.06 15.86
CA THR A 95 2.34 -10.47 15.10
C THR A 95 3.28 -9.29 14.87
N LEU A 96 2.73 -8.10 14.54
CA LEU A 96 3.51 -6.86 14.38
C LEU A 96 3.81 -6.16 15.71
N ASP A 97 3.38 -6.72 16.84
CA ASP A 97 3.48 -6.08 18.16
C ASP A 97 3.05 -4.61 18.14
N ALA A 98 1.89 -4.35 17.52
CA ALA A 98 1.37 -3.00 17.37
C ALA A 98 1.10 -2.36 18.74
N PRO A 99 1.53 -1.10 18.98
CA PRO A 99 1.48 -0.48 20.31
C PRO A 99 0.05 -0.20 20.80
N HIS A 100 -0.91 -0.13 19.87
CA HIS A 100 -2.30 0.21 20.18
C HIS A 100 -3.27 -0.60 19.31
N GLU A 101 -4.52 -0.70 19.77
CA GLU A 101 -5.63 -1.12 18.95
C GLU A 101 -6.26 0.09 18.26
N TYR A 102 -6.63 -0.08 17.00
CA TYR A 102 -7.24 0.97 16.18
C TYR A 102 -8.67 0.56 15.82
N PRO A 103 -9.67 1.45 15.86
CA PRO A 103 -11.01 1.09 15.43
C PRO A 103 -11.03 0.59 13.99
N LEU A 104 -11.58 -0.61 13.77
CA LEU A 104 -11.79 -1.22 12.46
C LEU A 104 -13.28 -1.23 12.14
N PHE A 105 -13.64 -0.80 10.93
CA PHE A 105 -15.02 -0.76 10.46
C PHE A 105 -15.16 -1.52 9.15
N MET A 106 -16.30 -2.21 8.99
CA MET A 106 -16.72 -2.84 7.74
C MET A 106 -17.70 -1.92 7.03
N SER A 107 -17.39 -1.50 5.82
CA SER A 107 -18.25 -0.70 4.94
C SER A 107 -18.92 -1.56 3.89
N GLN A 108 -20.22 -1.36 3.63
CA GLN A 108 -20.90 -2.01 2.51
C GLN A 108 -20.54 -1.34 1.18
N THR A 109 -19.32 -1.58 0.74
CA THR A 109 -18.81 -1.07 -0.53
C THR A 109 -18.31 -2.25 -1.35
N PRO A 110 -18.88 -2.52 -2.57
CA PRO A 110 -18.52 -3.67 -3.37
C PRO A 110 -17.15 -3.54 -4.03
N MET A 111 -16.54 -2.37 -4.00
CA MET A 111 -15.21 -2.14 -4.52
C MET A 111 -14.17 -2.81 -3.60
N VAL A 112 -13.25 -3.55 -4.20
CA VAL A 112 -12.12 -4.16 -3.47
C VAL A 112 -11.18 -3.06 -3.03
N ASN A 113 -11.20 -2.74 -1.75
CA ASN A 113 -10.34 -1.73 -1.13
C ASN A 113 -10.38 -1.84 0.40
N ALA A 114 -9.35 -1.33 1.04
CA ALA A 114 -9.27 -1.01 2.45
C ALA A 114 -8.55 0.33 2.60
N GLY A 115 -8.54 0.92 3.79
CA GLY A 115 -7.79 2.14 4.02
C GLY A 115 -7.70 2.55 5.48
N ALA A 116 -6.53 3.00 5.89
CA ALA A 116 -6.30 3.64 7.17
C ALA A 116 -6.47 5.16 7.04
N TYR A 117 -7.31 5.74 7.88
CA TYR A 117 -7.69 7.16 7.83
C TYR A 117 -7.66 7.79 9.22
N GLY A 118 -7.67 9.11 9.26
CA GLY A 118 -7.68 9.91 10.49
C GLY A 118 -6.54 10.92 10.54
N MET A 119 -6.37 11.53 11.70
CA MET A 119 -5.30 12.49 11.97
C MET A 119 -4.54 12.08 13.24
N ASN A 120 -5.11 12.40 14.42
CA ASN A 120 -4.54 11.98 15.73
C ASN A 120 -5.19 10.70 16.26
N LYS A 121 -6.34 10.30 15.73
CA LYS A 121 -7.10 9.10 16.12
C LYS A 121 -7.35 8.23 14.89
N PRO A 122 -6.35 7.48 14.43
CA PRO A 122 -6.46 6.67 13.24
C PRO A 122 -7.51 5.56 13.39
N PHE A 123 -8.11 5.17 12.27
CA PHE A 123 -9.06 4.07 12.15
C PHE A 123 -8.93 3.42 10.78
N ILE A 124 -9.41 2.19 10.66
CA ILE A 124 -9.35 1.40 9.43
C ILE A 124 -10.78 1.20 8.90
N ILE A 125 -10.96 1.34 7.59
CA ILE A 125 -12.18 0.95 6.86
C ILE A 125 -11.83 -0.22 5.96
N LEU A 126 -12.57 -1.31 6.07
CA LEU A 126 -12.50 -2.48 5.20
C LEU A 126 -13.78 -2.57 4.38
N ASN A 127 -13.65 -2.60 3.07
CA ASN A 127 -14.80 -2.74 2.17
C ASN A 127 -15.28 -4.19 2.10
N SER A 128 -16.60 -4.38 2.00
CA SER A 128 -17.22 -5.69 1.86
C SER A 128 -16.73 -6.44 0.61
N GLY A 129 -16.41 -5.72 -0.48
CA GLY A 129 -15.82 -6.32 -1.68
C GLY A 129 -14.49 -7.03 -1.41
N THR A 130 -13.65 -6.46 -0.55
CA THR A 130 -12.37 -7.06 -0.15
C THR A 130 -12.60 -8.34 0.67
N ARG A 131 -13.53 -8.30 1.63
CA ARG A 131 -13.91 -9.48 2.43
C ARG A 131 -14.48 -10.62 1.58
N LEU A 132 -15.21 -10.29 0.50
CA LEU A 132 -15.82 -11.29 -0.39
C LEU A 132 -14.81 -11.89 -1.38
N LEU A 133 -13.78 -11.16 -1.75
CA LEU A 133 -12.77 -11.59 -2.72
C LEU A 133 -11.72 -12.51 -2.10
N LEU A 134 -11.28 -12.21 -0.87
CA LEU A 134 -10.10 -12.79 -0.25
C LEU A 134 -10.43 -13.90 0.72
N THR A 135 -9.52 -14.89 0.85
CA THR A 135 -9.55 -15.85 1.96
C THR A 135 -9.29 -15.14 3.30
N ASP A 136 -9.41 -15.86 4.39
CA ASP A 136 -9.15 -15.27 5.72
C ASP A 136 -7.67 -14.86 5.88
N GLU A 137 -6.74 -15.66 5.39
CA GLU A 137 -5.30 -15.37 5.42
C GLU A 137 -4.95 -14.16 4.53
N GLU A 138 -5.48 -14.13 3.31
CA GLU A 138 -5.29 -13.00 2.40
C GLU A 138 -5.93 -11.71 2.93
N LEU A 139 -7.06 -11.82 3.62
CA LEU A 139 -7.70 -10.69 4.29
C LEU A 139 -6.86 -10.19 5.46
N GLN A 140 -6.25 -11.11 6.23
CA GLN A 140 -5.34 -10.76 7.32
C GLN A 140 -4.14 -9.97 6.81
N TYR A 141 -3.58 -10.33 5.64
CA TYR A 141 -2.54 -9.53 4.98
C TYR A 141 -3.02 -8.08 4.74
N VAL A 142 -4.21 -7.90 4.16
CA VAL A 142 -4.74 -6.54 3.90
C VAL A 142 -4.94 -5.77 5.20
N ILE A 143 -5.45 -6.40 6.23
CA ILE A 143 -5.62 -5.78 7.55
C ILE A 143 -4.25 -5.37 8.14
N ALA A 144 -3.25 -6.23 8.06
CA ALA A 144 -1.89 -5.95 8.53
C ALA A 144 -1.23 -4.79 7.74
N HIS A 145 -1.46 -4.74 6.44
CA HIS A 145 -1.04 -3.64 5.57
C HIS A 145 -1.62 -2.29 6.05
N GLU A 146 -2.91 -2.24 6.39
CA GLU A 146 -3.53 -1.02 6.91
C GLU A 146 -3.04 -0.65 8.31
N ILE A 147 -2.76 -1.63 9.17
CA ILE A 147 -2.10 -1.41 10.47
C ILE A 147 -0.72 -0.79 10.25
N ALA A 148 0.04 -1.27 9.28
CA ALA A 148 1.36 -0.75 8.95
C ALA A 148 1.32 0.73 8.53
N HIS A 149 0.32 1.16 7.76
CA HIS A 149 0.12 2.58 7.45
C HIS A 149 -0.02 3.44 8.71
N ILE A 150 -0.65 2.91 9.76
CA ILE A 150 -0.78 3.64 11.03
C ILE A 150 0.56 3.64 11.77
N MET A 151 1.24 2.50 11.85
CA MET A 151 2.52 2.36 12.55
C MET A 151 3.65 3.18 11.91
N SER A 152 3.59 3.39 10.60
CA SER A 152 4.57 4.21 9.83
C SER A 152 4.13 5.68 9.66
N ASP A 153 3.15 6.17 10.43
CA ASP A 153 2.67 7.56 10.41
C ASP A 153 2.15 8.06 9.04
N HIS A 154 1.68 7.16 8.17
CA HIS A 154 1.20 7.50 6.84
C HIS A 154 -0.20 8.11 6.82
N VAL A 155 -1.01 7.83 7.86
CA VAL A 155 -2.46 8.06 7.87
C VAL A 155 -2.85 9.51 7.63
N LEU A 156 -2.09 10.44 8.21
CA LEU A 156 -2.30 11.87 8.02
C LEU A 156 -2.27 12.25 6.54
N TYR A 157 -1.21 11.87 5.85
CA TYR A 157 -0.97 12.24 4.45
C TYR A 157 -1.92 11.50 3.50
N LYS A 158 -2.26 10.22 3.79
CA LYS A 158 -3.28 9.46 3.06
C LYS A 158 -4.65 10.12 3.18
N THR A 159 -5.06 10.51 4.39
CA THR A 159 -6.32 11.23 4.62
C THR A 159 -6.37 12.55 3.85
N MET A 160 -5.28 13.31 3.87
CA MET A 160 -5.15 14.55 3.11
C MET A 160 -5.27 14.32 1.61
N THR A 161 -4.63 13.28 1.09
CA THR A 161 -4.72 12.91 -0.33
C THR A 161 -6.16 12.66 -0.74
N VAL A 162 -6.90 11.84 0.02
CA VAL A 162 -8.32 11.54 -0.25
C VAL A 162 -9.19 12.79 -0.19
N LEU A 163 -8.99 13.66 0.80
CA LEU A 163 -9.73 14.90 0.93
C LEU A 163 -9.47 15.86 -0.25
N LEU A 164 -8.21 16.00 -0.67
CA LEU A 164 -7.86 16.83 -1.82
C LEU A 164 -8.46 16.30 -3.12
N ILE A 165 -8.43 14.99 -3.35
CA ILE A 165 -9.06 14.34 -4.51
C ILE A 165 -10.57 14.61 -4.51
N ASN A 166 -11.24 14.43 -3.38
CA ASN A 166 -12.68 14.64 -3.26
C ASN A 166 -13.06 16.11 -3.54
N LEU A 167 -12.31 17.05 -3.00
CA LEU A 167 -12.53 18.47 -3.28
C LEU A 167 -12.34 18.80 -4.77
N ALA A 168 -11.31 18.23 -5.41
CA ALA A 168 -11.08 18.41 -6.83
C ALA A 168 -12.24 17.85 -7.66
N ASN A 169 -12.77 16.67 -7.31
CA ASN A 169 -13.90 16.04 -7.99
C ASN A 169 -15.23 16.77 -7.79
N MET A 170 -15.40 17.49 -6.67
CA MET A 170 -16.59 18.32 -6.40
C MET A 170 -16.57 19.66 -7.17
N GLY A 171 -15.57 19.89 -8.01
CA GLY A 171 -15.47 21.12 -8.82
C GLY A 171 -15.12 22.37 -7.99
N PHE A 172 -14.78 22.21 -6.71
CA PHE A 172 -14.18 23.32 -6.00
C PHE A 172 -12.87 23.66 -6.72
N PRO A 173 -12.64 24.95 -7.08
CA PRO A 173 -11.34 25.36 -7.57
C PRO A 173 -10.36 25.14 -6.44
N VAL A 174 -9.90 23.89 -6.32
CA VAL A 174 -8.91 23.50 -5.32
C VAL A 174 -7.70 24.34 -5.63
N VAL A 175 -7.79 25.54 -5.03
CA VAL A 175 -6.61 26.24 -4.60
C VAL A 175 -5.48 26.15 -5.63
N GLY A 176 -5.40 27.08 -6.53
CA GLY A 176 -4.28 27.38 -7.43
C GLY A 176 -3.22 26.29 -7.72
N VAL A 177 -2.33 26.58 -8.62
CA VAL A 177 -1.21 25.72 -9.08
C VAL A 177 -0.47 25.02 -7.90
N ALA A 178 -0.38 25.68 -6.75
CA ALA A 178 0.34 25.20 -5.58
C ALA A 178 -0.29 23.97 -4.89
N ALA A 179 -1.62 23.90 -4.74
CA ALA A 179 -2.24 22.71 -4.14
C ALA A 179 -2.30 21.52 -5.11
N ARG A 180 -2.28 21.79 -6.41
CA ARG A 180 -2.08 20.72 -7.41
C ARG A 180 -0.69 20.11 -7.29
N ALA A 181 0.34 20.92 -7.09
CA ALA A 181 1.70 20.42 -6.87
C ALA A 181 1.78 19.57 -5.58
N VAL A 182 1.14 20.01 -4.50
CA VAL A 182 1.05 19.22 -3.26
C VAL A 182 0.31 17.89 -3.49
N LEU A 183 -0.82 17.91 -4.23
CA LEU A 183 -1.56 16.69 -4.53
C LEU A 183 -0.74 15.70 -5.36
N VAL A 184 -0.02 16.18 -6.39
CA VAL A 184 0.87 15.32 -7.20
C VAL A 184 1.96 14.70 -6.33
N GLY A 185 2.59 15.48 -5.47
CA GLY A 185 3.60 14.99 -4.53
C GLY A 185 3.05 13.97 -3.53
N LEU A 186 1.82 14.20 -3.01
CA LEU A 186 1.13 13.26 -2.13
C LEU A 186 0.78 11.95 -2.83
N LEU A 187 0.36 12.01 -4.09
CA LEU A 187 0.07 10.81 -4.89
C LEU A 187 1.35 10.01 -5.16
N GLU A 188 2.46 10.68 -5.47
CA GLU A 188 3.75 10.03 -5.67
C GLU A 188 4.24 9.36 -4.39
N TRP A 189 4.22 10.09 -3.27
CA TRP A 189 4.56 9.53 -1.98
C TRP A 189 3.62 8.36 -1.60
N SER A 190 2.32 8.49 -1.79
CA SER A 190 1.36 7.43 -1.47
C SER A 190 1.71 6.11 -2.16
N ARG A 191 2.17 6.15 -3.42
CA ARG A 191 2.61 4.95 -4.12
C ARG A 191 3.84 4.28 -3.50
N LYS A 192 4.77 5.08 -2.98
CA LYS A 192 5.98 4.55 -2.31
C LYS A 192 5.64 3.99 -0.92
N SER A 193 4.69 4.59 -0.21
CA SER A 193 4.25 4.11 1.10
C SER A 193 3.56 2.74 1.05
N GLU A 194 2.96 2.37 -0.10
CA GLU A 194 2.38 1.03 -0.29
C GLU A 194 3.46 -0.07 -0.23
N LEU A 195 4.67 0.19 -0.76
CA LEU A 195 5.77 -0.78 -0.73
C LEU A 195 6.21 -1.09 0.72
N SER A 196 6.24 -0.08 1.58
CA SER A 196 6.50 -0.25 3.01
C SER A 196 5.44 -1.15 3.65
N CYS A 197 4.17 -0.85 3.39
CA CYS A 197 3.07 -1.57 4.02
C CYS A 197 2.91 -3.01 3.49
N ASP A 198 3.32 -3.29 2.24
CA ASP A 198 3.38 -4.65 1.71
C ASP A 198 4.41 -5.50 2.46
N ARG A 199 5.59 -4.95 2.74
CA ARG A 199 6.62 -5.62 3.54
C ARG A 199 6.11 -5.92 4.95
N ALA A 200 5.47 -4.97 5.62
CA ALA A 200 4.88 -5.18 6.94
C ALA A 200 3.74 -6.21 6.90
N GLY A 201 2.89 -6.17 5.87
CA GLY A 201 1.85 -7.17 5.65
C GLY A 201 2.42 -8.57 5.49
N LEU A 202 3.51 -8.72 4.73
CA LEU A 202 4.22 -10.00 4.60
C LEU A 202 4.85 -10.45 5.93
N LEU A 203 5.44 -9.54 6.69
CA LEU A 203 5.98 -9.85 8.02
C LEU A 203 4.89 -10.33 8.99
N ALA A 204 3.66 -9.79 8.88
CA ALA A 204 2.53 -10.24 9.68
C ALA A 204 2.02 -11.63 9.27
N MET A 205 2.09 -11.94 7.97
CA MET A 205 1.64 -13.22 7.43
C MET A 205 2.70 -14.31 7.55
N GLN A 206 3.98 -13.96 7.36
CA GLN A 206 5.13 -14.87 7.29
C GLN A 206 4.94 -15.98 6.24
N ASP A 207 4.17 -15.66 5.19
CA ASP A 207 3.89 -16.52 4.05
C ASP A 207 3.84 -15.69 2.76
N PRO A 208 4.91 -15.71 1.95
CA PRO A 208 4.96 -14.98 0.68
C PRO A 208 3.90 -15.43 -0.34
N GLU A 209 3.53 -16.72 -0.36
CA GLU A 209 2.56 -17.23 -1.34
C GLU A 209 1.16 -16.66 -1.07
N VAL A 210 0.73 -16.59 0.19
CA VAL A 210 -0.53 -15.98 0.59
C VAL A 210 -0.60 -14.52 0.17
N VAL A 211 0.48 -13.76 0.41
CA VAL A 211 0.52 -12.33 0.09
C VAL A 211 0.48 -12.09 -1.42
N MET A 212 1.28 -12.84 -2.18
CA MET A 212 1.29 -12.73 -3.65
C MET A 212 -0.02 -13.20 -4.27
N SER A 213 -0.67 -14.23 -3.70
CA SER A 213 -2.00 -14.67 -4.09
C SER A 213 -3.06 -13.59 -3.87
N ALA A 214 -3.01 -12.90 -2.71
CA ALA A 214 -3.89 -11.77 -2.44
C ALA A 214 -3.71 -10.65 -3.48
N MET A 215 -2.48 -10.30 -3.82
CA MET A 215 -2.18 -9.29 -4.84
C MET A 215 -2.68 -9.71 -6.23
N LEU A 216 -2.52 -10.98 -6.60
CA LEU A 216 -3.04 -11.53 -7.86
C LEU A 216 -4.56 -11.41 -7.93
N LYS A 217 -5.28 -11.78 -6.87
CA LYS A 217 -6.74 -11.64 -6.80
C LYS A 217 -7.19 -10.18 -6.82
N MET A 218 -6.49 -9.29 -6.15
CA MET A 218 -6.80 -7.85 -6.18
C MET A 218 -6.54 -7.24 -7.56
N ALA A 219 -5.62 -7.79 -8.35
CA ALA A 219 -5.36 -7.36 -9.73
C ALA A 219 -6.37 -7.94 -10.74
N GLY A 220 -6.66 -9.24 -10.65
CA GLY A 220 -7.41 -10.00 -11.66
C GLY A 220 -8.84 -10.36 -11.28
N GLY A 221 -9.23 -10.20 -10.02
CA GLY A 221 -10.53 -10.62 -9.50
C GLY A 221 -10.56 -12.06 -8.97
N PRO A 222 -11.75 -12.62 -8.75
CA PRO A 222 -11.91 -13.94 -8.13
C PRO A 222 -11.37 -15.05 -9.03
N THR A 223 -10.62 -15.98 -8.42
CA THR A 223 -9.94 -17.08 -9.12
C THR A 223 -10.76 -18.37 -9.17
N SER A 224 -12.00 -18.36 -8.64
CA SER A 224 -12.83 -19.56 -8.47
C SER A 224 -13.35 -20.16 -9.78
N GLN A 225 -13.45 -19.38 -10.85
CA GLN A 225 -13.96 -19.81 -12.16
C GLN A 225 -12.86 -19.98 -13.20
N ASP A 226 -11.78 -19.23 -13.10
CA ASP A 226 -10.66 -19.25 -14.02
C ASP A 226 -9.37 -19.65 -13.28
N ARG A 227 -8.52 -20.40 -13.97
CA ARG A 227 -7.22 -20.79 -13.40
C ARG A 227 -6.24 -19.64 -13.54
N THR A 228 -6.02 -18.91 -12.46
CA THR A 228 -4.89 -17.98 -12.36
C THR A 228 -3.62 -18.73 -11.94
N ASN A 229 -2.48 -18.27 -12.40
CA ASN A 229 -1.19 -18.86 -12.12
C ASN A 229 -0.27 -17.76 -11.54
N LEU A 230 0.16 -17.95 -10.31
CA LEU A 230 1.02 -16.98 -9.63
C LEU A 230 2.38 -16.81 -10.34
N ASN A 231 2.95 -17.90 -10.87
CA ASN A 231 4.21 -17.83 -11.61
C ASN A 231 4.07 -16.99 -12.89
N GLU A 232 2.96 -17.16 -13.63
CA GLU A 232 2.68 -16.33 -14.81
C GLU A 232 2.49 -14.84 -14.45
N PHE A 233 1.90 -14.57 -13.29
CA PHE A 233 1.77 -13.20 -12.79
C PHE A 233 3.12 -12.59 -12.40
N ILE A 234 4.03 -13.38 -11.84
CA ILE A 234 5.40 -12.96 -11.56
C ILE A 234 6.15 -12.69 -12.87
N VAL A 235 6.06 -13.58 -13.87
CA VAL A 235 6.65 -13.37 -15.21
C VAL A 235 6.11 -12.08 -15.85
N GLN A 236 4.79 -11.84 -15.72
CA GLN A 236 4.19 -10.58 -16.18
C GLN A 236 4.77 -9.36 -15.45
N ALA A 237 5.03 -9.47 -14.14
CA ALA A 237 5.62 -8.40 -13.34
C ALA A 237 7.05 -8.06 -13.81
N ASP A 238 7.86 -9.07 -14.12
CA ASP A 238 9.21 -8.89 -14.65
C ASP A 238 9.18 -8.27 -16.05
N ALA A 239 8.36 -8.81 -16.94
CA ALA A 239 8.18 -8.26 -18.28
C ALA A 239 7.69 -6.81 -18.27
N TYR A 240 6.79 -6.46 -17.36
CA TYR A 240 6.31 -5.08 -17.19
C TYR A 240 7.44 -4.15 -16.70
N ARG A 241 8.32 -4.63 -15.80
CA ARG A 241 9.44 -3.84 -15.29
C ARG A 241 10.51 -3.62 -16.37
N GLU A 242 10.84 -4.66 -17.12
CA GLU A 242 11.84 -4.63 -18.20
C GLU A 242 11.35 -3.94 -19.48
N SER A 243 10.03 -3.93 -19.74
CA SER A 243 9.48 -3.29 -20.93
C SER A 243 9.69 -1.78 -20.84
N GLY A 244 10.33 -1.21 -21.85
CA GLY A 244 10.30 0.21 -21.96
C GLY A 244 11.37 0.86 -22.83
N ASP A 245 10.95 1.29 -24.03
CA ASP A 245 11.53 2.47 -24.63
C ASP A 245 11.05 3.73 -23.87
N VAL A 246 11.56 4.90 -24.24
CA VAL A 246 11.22 6.18 -23.58
C VAL A 246 9.70 6.45 -23.60
N ALA A 247 9.00 6.02 -24.65
CA ALA A 247 7.55 6.19 -24.78
C ALA A 247 6.80 5.31 -23.77
N ASP A 248 7.20 4.06 -23.59
CA ASP A 248 6.62 3.14 -22.61
C ASP A 248 6.81 3.65 -21.18
N GLN A 249 7.97 4.23 -20.87
CA GLN A 249 8.21 4.83 -19.56
C GLN A 249 7.31 6.04 -19.31
N VAL A 250 7.11 6.90 -20.32
CA VAL A 250 6.17 8.02 -20.25
C VAL A 250 4.74 7.49 -20.04
N PHE A 251 4.31 6.45 -20.76
CA PHE A 251 3.00 5.84 -20.56
C PHE A 251 2.84 5.19 -19.19
N LYS A 252 3.87 4.53 -18.65
CA LYS A 252 3.86 3.99 -17.29
C LYS A 252 3.63 5.11 -16.26
N VAL A 253 4.33 6.23 -16.39
CA VAL A 253 4.15 7.41 -15.53
C VAL A 253 2.73 7.98 -15.67
N LEU A 254 2.25 8.19 -16.90
CA LEU A 254 0.91 8.74 -17.14
C LEU A 254 -0.21 7.85 -16.60
N ASN A 255 -0.08 6.53 -16.73
CA ASN A 255 -1.06 5.57 -16.20
C ASN A 255 -1.11 5.52 -14.67
N VAL A 256 -0.03 5.92 -14.01
CA VAL A 256 0.05 5.97 -12.54
C VAL A 256 -0.37 7.33 -11.99
N LEU A 257 -0.33 8.39 -12.82
CA LEU A 257 -0.79 9.73 -12.44
C LEU A 257 -2.27 9.69 -12.03
N GLY A 258 -2.56 10.16 -10.82
CA GLY A 258 -3.91 10.17 -10.26
C GLY A 258 -4.31 8.90 -9.50
N ARG A 259 -3.49 7.86 -9.44
CA ARG A 259 -3.71 6.67 -8.61
C ARG A 259 -3.03 6.83 -7.25
N THR A 260 -3.70 6.34 -6.22
CA THR A 260 -3.16 6.29 -4.85
C THR A 260 -2.33 5.04 -4.59
N HIS A 261 -2.51 4.00 -5.41
CA HIS A 261 -1.80 2.72 -5.30
C HIS A 261 -1.05 2.41 -6.59
N PRO A 262 0.18 1.85 -6.52
CA PRO A 262 0.88 1.31 -7.69
C PRO A 262 0.13 0.10 -8.26
N PHE A 263 0.47 -0.29 -9.48
CA PHE A 263 -0.04 -1.55 -10.04
C PHE A 263 0.44 -2.74 -9.22
N HIS A 264 -0.43 -3.72 -9.00
CA HIS A 264 -0.10 -4.92 -8.24
C HIS A 264 1.10 -5.68 -8.82
N VAL A 265 1.28 -5.68 -10.14
CA VAL A 265 2.46 -6.27 -10.79
C VAL A 265 3.78 -5.68 -10.29
N LEU A 266 3.83 -4.36 -10.08
CA LEU A 266 5.03 -3.70 -9.53
C LEU A 266 5.23 -4.04 -8.05
N ARG A 267 4.15 -4.06 -7.28
CA ARG A 267 4.20 -4.40 -5.84
C ARG A 267 4.69 -5.83 -5.62
N VAL A 268 4.23 -6.79 -6.45
CA VAL A 268 4.69 -8.19 -6.39
C VAL A 268 6.19 -8.28 -6.71
N ALA A 269 6.66 -7.60 -7.76
CA ALA A 269 8.07 -7.60 -8.12
C ALA A 269 8.96 -7.05 -6.99
N GLU A 270 8.60 -5.88 -6.44
CA GLU A 270 9.32 -5.25 -5.33
C GLU A 270 9.33 -6.11 -4.05
N LEU A 271 8.19 -6.75 -3.74
CA LEU A 271 8.09 -7.60 -2.57
C LEU A 271 8.92 -8.88 -2.73
N ARG A 272 8.91 -9.49 -3.93
CA ARG A 272 9.76 -10.64 -4.25
C ARG A 272 11.25 -10.29 -4.13
N ASP A 273 11.68 -9.18 -4.74
CA ASP A 273 13.07 -8.75 -4.67
C ASP A 273 13.52 -8.55 -3.21
N TRP A 274 12.63 -8.01 -2.36
CA TRP A 274 12.90 -7.87 -0.94
C TRP A 274 13.01 -9.21 -0.20
N VAL A 275 12.23 -10.22 -0.57
CA VAL A 275 12.37 -11.59 -0.06
C VAL A 275 13.69 -12.20 -0.53
N GLU A 276 13.99 -12.08 -1.82
CA GLU A 276 15.22 -12.62 -2.43
C GLU A 276 16.51 -11.95 -1.92
N SER A 277 16.43 -10.68 -1.46
CA SER A 277 17.57 -10.00 -0.82
C SER A 277 17.99 -10.65 0.51
N GLY A 278 17.11 -11.45 1.13
CA GLY A 278 17.31 -12.04 2.44
C GLY A 278 16.92 -11.16 3.61
N ASP A 279 16.47 -9.93 3.39
CA ASP A 279 16.04 -9.02 4.44
C ASP A 279 14.79 -9.53 5.17
N TYR A 280 13.86 -10.09 4.42
CA TYR A 280 12.68 -10.74 5.00
C TYR A 280 13.07 -11.85 5.99
N ASP A 281 13.93 -12.79 5.57
CA ASP A 281 14.37 -13.90 6.40
C ASP A 281 15.15 -13.43 7.64
N ARG A 282 15.98 -12.39 7.48
CA ARG A 282 16.70 -11.74 8.57
C ARG A 282 15.75 -11.21 9.63
N ILE A 283 14.68 -10.52 9.22
CA ILE A 283 13.69 -9.97 10.14
C ILE A 283 12.88 -11.07 10.81
N VAL A 284 12.37 -12.04 10.06
CA VAL A 284 11.61 -13.17 10.60
C VAL A 284 12.47 -14.01 11.54
N SER A 285 13.78 -14.12 11.32
CA SER A 285 14.71 -14.77 12.26
C SER A 285 14.93 -13.97 13.55
N GLY A 286 14.48 -12.71 13.62
CA GLY A 286 14.53 -11.84 14.80
C GLY A 286 15.65 -10.82 14.80
N GLN A 287 16.25 -10.57 13.64
CA GLN A 287 17.31 -9.59 13.46
C GLN A 287 16.69 -8.31 12.79
N TYR A 288 16.21 -7.40 13.60
CA TYR A 288 15.58 -6.15 13.16
C TYR A 288 15.76 -5.04 14.20
N ALA A 289 15.65 -3.80 13.76
CA ALA A 289 15.67 -2.63 14.63
C ALA A 289 14.43 -2.59 15.54
N ARG A 290 14.64 -2.25 16.82
CA ARG A 290 13.57 -2.10 17.80
C ARG A 290 13.12 -0.67 17.93
N ARG A 291 11.89 -0.46 18.38
CA ARG A 291 11.36 0.88 18.64
C ARG A 291 12.26 1.63 19.62
N GLY A 292 12.68 2.85 19.22
CA GLY A 292 13.56 3.69 20.01
C GLY A 292 15.06 3.42 19.87
N GLU A 293 15.45 2.40 19.08
CA GLU A 293 16.85 2.15 18.75
C GLU A 293 17.22 2.83 17.42
N PRO A 294 18.43 3.36 17.26
CA PRO A 294 18.90 3.88 15.99
C PRO A 294 19.10 2.72 14.99
N ASP A 295 18.68 2.94 13.74
CA ASP A 295 18.87 2.01 12.63
C ASP A 295 19.81 2.62 11.60
N SER A 296 21.12 2.42 11.80
CA SER A 296 22.14 3.02 10.95
C SER A 296 22.14 2.48 9.53
N ALA A 297 21.77 1.21 9.32
CA ALA A 297 21.65 0.61 7.99
C ALA A 297 20.51 1.28 7.22
N TYR A 298 19.34 1.40 7.83
CA TYR A 298 18.21 2.10 7.25
C TYR A 298 18.51 3.58 6.93
N GLU A 299 19.26 4.28 7.81
CA GLU A 299 19.65 5.66 7.55
C GLU A 299 20.60 5.81 6.34
N GLU A 300 21.47 4.82 6.09
CA GLU A 300 22.33 4.80 4.91
C GLU A 300 21.53 4.56 3.63
N ASP A 301 20.65 3.56 3.64
CA ASP A 301 19.74 3.28 2.53
C ASP A 301 18.82 4.46 2.23
N LEU A 302 18.32 5.15 3.27
CA LEU A 302 17.52 6.35 3.11
C LEU A 302 18.29 7.49 2.44
N ARG A 303 19.58 7.69 2.77
CA ARG A 303 20.41 8.73 2.12
C ARG A 303 20.62 8.39 0.65
N ALA A 304 20.90 7.13 0.33
CA ALA A 304 21.04 6.67 -1.05
C ALA A 304 19.74 6.86 -1.84
N ALA A 305 18.60 6.45 -1.28
CA ALA A 305 17.29 6.63 -1.90
C ALA A 305 16.91 8.11 -2.07
N ALA A 306 17.23 8.97 -1.11
CA ALA A 306 16.96 10.40 -1.21
C ALA A 306 17.79 11.07 -2.33
N SER A 307 19.01 10.61 -2.57
CA SER A 307 19.84 11.08 -3.68
C SER A 307 19.25 10.62 -5.02
N ALA A 308 18.92 9.34 -5.16
CA ALA A 308 18.32 8.79 -6.37
C ALA A 308 16.96 9.45 -6.68
N TYR A 309 16.12 9.64 -5.66
CA TYR A 309 14.82 10.31 -5.82
C TYR A 309 14.96 11.78 -6.25
N ALA A 310 15.97 12.49 -5.76
CA ALA A 310 16.22 13.86 -6.17
C ALA A 310 16.66 13.96 -7.65
N ASP A 311 17.41 12.98 -8.15
CA ASP A 311 17.82 12.89 -9.53
C ASP A 311 16.64 12.52 -10.44
N GLU A 312 15.83 11.50 -10.09
CA GLU A 312 14.58 11.15 -10.80
C GLU A 312 13.59 12.32 -10.87
N ALA A 313 13.40 13.05 -9.76
CA ALA A 313 12.50 14.20 -9.72
C ALA A 313 13.01 15.34 -10.61
N ARG A 314 14.31 15.53 -10.73
CA ARG A 314 14.93 16.51 -11.63
C ARG A 314 14.73 16.12 -13.09
N ASP A 315 15.00 14.86 -13.43
CA ASP A 315 14.84 14.32 -14.79
C ASP A 315 13.38 14.39 -15.25
N LEU A 316 12.43 14.10 -14.33
CA LEU A 316 11.00 14.21 -14.61
C LEU A 316 10.58 15.68 -14.85
N LEU A 317 11.06 16.63 -14.04
CA LEU A 317 10.79 18.05 -14.22
C LEU A 317 11.39 18.56 -15.54
N ASP A 318 12.58 18.15 -15.90
CA ASP A 318 13.24 18.50 -17.15
C ASP A 318 12.49 17.92 -18.36
N SER A 319 12.00 16.67 -18.25
CA SER A 319 11.20 16.03 -19.31
C SER A 319 9.83 16.72 -19.50
N ILE A 320 9.14 17.08 -18.40
CA ILE A 320 7.86 17.80 -18.45
C ILE A 320 8.04 19.21 -19.01
N THR A 321 9.09 19.92 -18.61
CA THR A 321 9.41 21.26 -19.14
C THR A 321 9.82 21.20 -20.62
N GLY A 322 10.59 20.21 -21.01
CA GLY A 322 10.95 19.95 -22.40
C GLY A 322 9.74 19.64 -23.27
N ALA A 323 8.86 18.74 -22.83
CA ALA A 323 7.64 18.39 -23.54
C ALA A 323 6.65 19.57 -23.64
N ALA A 324 6.53 20.38 -22.59
CA ALA A 324 5.69 21.58 -22.60
C ALA A 324 6.24 22.67 -23.55
N MET A 325 7.55 22.85 -23.63
CA MET A 325 8.18 23.76 -24.59
C MET A 325 8.02 23.27 -26.03
N GLN A 326 8.17 21.95 -26.27
CA GLN A 326 7.95 21.35 -27.59
C GLN A 326 6.50 21.52 -28.04
N ALA A 327 5.52 21.16 -27.20
CA ALA A 327 4.10 21.32 -27.49
C ALA A 327 3.72 22.77 -27.74
N GLY A 328 4.29 23.71 -26.97
CA GLY A 328 4.11 25.16 -27.20
C GLY A 328 4.68 25.63 -28.53
N SER A 329 5.86 25.13 -28.92
CA SER A 329 6.50 25.41 -30.21
C SER A 329 5.68 24.85 -31.37
N ASP A 330 5.20 23.60 -31.27
CA ASP A 330 4.40 22.95 -32.31
C ASP A 330 3.02 23.63 -32.47
N PHE A 331 2.40 24.04 -31.37
CA PHE A 331 1.15 24.82 -31.37
C PHE A 331 1.36 26.16 -32.10
N LEU A 332 2.42 26.91 -31.77
CA LEU A 332 2.72 28.18 -32.43
C LEU A 332 3.11 28.03 -33.89
N SER A 333 3.75 26.91 -34.27
CA SER A 333 4.09 26.62 -35.68
C SER A 333 2.87 26.24 -36.51
N GLY A 334 1.83 25.63 -35.89
CA GLY A 334 0.59 25.27 -36.52
C GLY A 334 -0.26 26.53 -36.91
N PHE A 335 -0.10 27.64 -36.23
CA PHE A 335 -0.75 28.90 -36.53
C PHE A 335 -0.04 29.75 -37.62
N ARG A 336 1.13 29.31 -38.10
CA ARG A 336 1.90 30.02 -39.16
C ARG A 336 1.69 29.43 -40.55
N LYS A 337 0.82 28.43 -40.70
CA LYS A 337 0.35 27.90 -41.98
C LYS A 337 -1.11 28.28 -42.20
#